data_2964b7bfc7be06a76233d981857ccb12
#
_entry.id   2964b7bfc7be06a76233d981857ccb12
#
_cell.length_a   1.000
_cell.length_b   1.000
_cell.length_c   1.000
_cell.angle_alpha   90.00
_cell.angle_beta   90.00
_cell.angle_gamma   90.00
#
_symmetry.space_group_name_H-M   'P 1'
#
loop_
_entity.id
_entity.type
_entity.pdbx_description
1 polymer ?
#
loop_
_entity_poly.entity_id
_entity_poly.type
_entity_poly.pdbx_seq_one_letter_code
_entity_poly.pdbx_strand_id
1 'polypeptide(L)'
;KFDKYEGEVVVSKEKIEEAGKKVDQKTKDDILFAYERIKKFAEHQLKHLNNDFEVELSKGLIAGQRLIPIDTVGCYIPGGRYAHISSAIMGITPAKVAGVKTIIAASPPKDENGANPGIIYAANLCGADVILNLGGIAAIASLTYGCFNNPPVNFLVGAGNQYVAEAKRLLFGKVGIDLFAGPTEIAIIADKKADKEIVAADIVGQAEHGYNSPGWLITTDKSVADYVMKRIPELIKELPDGPRDSAEPAWRDFGEVVLCDT
;
A
#
# COMPACT_ATOMS: atom_id res chain seq x y z
N LYS A 1 5.38 21.11 -9.66
CA LYS A 1 4.39 22.10 -9.20
C LYS A 1 3.76 21.73 -7.85
N PHE A 2 3.49 20.41 -7.63
CA PHE A 2 2.89 19.92 -6.39
C PHE A 2 3.94 19.67 -5.30
N ASP A 3 5.02 19.00 -5.63
CA ASP A 3 6.01 18.53 -4.65
C ASP A 3 7.06 19.62 -4.30
N LYS A 4 7.22 20.68 -5.13
CA LYS A 4 8.22 21.75 -4.95
C LYS A 4 9.64 21.23 -4.64
N TYR A 5 9.95 20.03 -5.13
CA TYR A 5 11.22 19.36 -4.92
C TYR A 5 12.14 19.63 -6.12
N GLU A 6 13.32 20.14 -5.84
CA GLU A 6 14.35 20.48 -6.85
C GLU A 6 15.60 19.60 -6.72
N GLY A 7 15.56 18.61 -5.82
CA GLY A 7 16.68 17.70 -5.60
C GLY A 7 16.74 16.54 -6.59
N GLU A 8 17.71 15.68 -6.40
CA GLU A 8 17.93 14.49 -7.24
C GLU A 8 16.76 13.50 -7.13
N VAL A 9 16.26 13.06 -8.28
CA VAL A 9 15.15 12.09 -8.35
C VAL A 9 15.60 10.73 -7.84
N VAL A 10 16.79 10.27 -8.22
CA VAL A 10 17.32 9.00 -7.73
C VAL A 10 17.95 9.23 -6.36
N VAL A 11 17.49 8.48 -5.36
CA VAL A 11 18.05 8.54 -4.01
C VAL A 11 19.43 7.90 -4.00
N SER A 12 20.47 8.67 -3.64
CA SER A 12 21.85 8.15 -3.57
C SER A 12 22.05 7.22 -2.36
N LYS A 13 23.11 6.42 -2.40
CA LYS A 13 23.46 5.52 -1.28
C LYS A 13 23.69 6.28 0.01
N GLU A 14 24.34 7.44 -0.06
CA GLU A 14 24.62 8.32 1.08
C GLU A 14 23.29 8.80 1.71
N LYS A 15 22.32 9.19 0.88
CA LYS A 15 20.97 9.57 1.37
C LYS A 15 20.21 8.40 1.99
N ILE A 16 20.37 7.19 1.48
CA ILE A 16 19.79 5.98 2.07
C ILE A 16 20.38 5.73 3.47
N GLU A 17 21.70 5.84 3.63
CA GLU A 17 22.37 5.68 4.91
C GLU A 17 21.96 6.80 5.90
N GLU A 18 21.84 8.02 5.41
CA GLU A 18 21.39 9.18 6.20
C GLU A 18 19.93 9.01 6.67
N ALA A 19 19.06 8.53 5.80
CA ALA A 19 17.68 8.19 6.15
C ALA A 19 17.64 7.15 7.27
N GLY A 20 18.47 6.11 7.20
CA GLY A 20 18.61 5.13 8.27
C GLY A 20 19.05 5.72 9.62
N LYS A 21 19.83 6.79 9.64
CA LYS A 21 20.22 7.48 10.88
C LYS A 21 19.10 8.36 11.45
N LYS A 22 18.20 8.87 10.59
CA LYS A 22 17.06 9.72 10.99
C LYS A 22 15.89 8.93 11.58
N VAL A 23 15.79 7.63 11.31
CA VAL A 23 14.73 6.76 11.86
C VAL A 23 15.15 6.31 13.27
N ASP A 24 14.28 6.54 14.24
CA ASP A 24 14.51 6.11 15.63
C ASP A 24 14.51 4.58 15.77
N GLN A 25 15.08 4.06 16.86
CA GLN A 25 15.26 2.63 17.05
C GLN A 25 13.93 1.88 17.16
N LYS A 26 12.95 2.46 17.85
CA LYS A 26 11.63 1.83 18.00
C LYS A 26 10.96 1.65 16.64
N THR A 27 10.96 2.69 15.80
CA THR A 27 10.41 2.61 14.44
C THR A 27 11.16 1.58 13.59
N LYS A 28 12.48 1.45 13.72
CA LYS A 28 13.25 0.39 13.04
C LYS A 28 12.83 -1.01 13.49
N ASP A 29 12.66 -1.20 14.78
CA ASP A 29 12.23 -2.49 15.35
C ASP A 29 10.83 -2.86 14.87
N ASP A 30 9.89 -1.90 14.80
CA ASP A 30 8.55 -2.08 14.28
C ASP A 30 8.56 -2.41 12.77
N ILE A 31 9.41 -1.74 11.98
CA ILE A 31 9.60 -2.03 10.55
C ILE A 31 10.16 -3.44 10.36
N LEU A 32 11.17 -3.82 11.12
CA LEU A 32 11.77 -5.16 11.05
C LEU A 32 10.76 -6.24 11.43
N PHE A 33 10.00 -6.00 12.50
CA PHE A 33 8.94 -6.89 12.93
C PHE A 33 7.88 -7.13 11.82
N ALA A 34 7.44 -6.08 11.14
CA ALA A 34 6.49 -6.17 10.04
C ALA A 34 7.12 -6.88 8.83
N TYR A 35 8.35 -6.51 8.45
CA TYR A 35 9.10 -7.12 7.35
C TYR A 35 9.22 -8.64 7.49
N GLU A 36 9.65 -9.13 8.65
CA GLU A 36 9.83 -10.56 8.90
C GLU A 36 8.53 -11.36 8.71
N ARG A 37 7.40 -10.80 9.14
CA ARG A 37 6.08 -11.42 8.99
C ARG A 37 5.61 -11.47 7.57
N ILE A 38 5.71 -10.37 6.85
CA ILE A 38 5.37 -10.29 5.43
C ILE A 38 6.26 -11.22 4.61
N LYS A 39 7.57 -11.21 4.88
CA LYS A 39 8.53 -12.11 4.22
C LYS A 39 8.17 -13.58 4.44
N LYS A 40 7.98 -13.97 5.70
CA LYS A 40 7.62 -15.35 6.04
C LYS A 40 6.30 -15.79 5.38
N PHE A 41 5.31 -14.90 5.33
CA PHE A 41 4.04 -15.18 4.67
C PHE A 41 4.22 -15.34 3.16
N ALA A 42 4.94 -14.43 2.50
CA ALA A 42 5.24 -14.48 1.08
C ALA A 42 6.03 -15.75 0.69
N GLU A 43 7.01 -16.17 1.50
CA GLU A 43 7.76 -17.42 1.31
C GLU A 43 6.84 -18.65 1.35
N HIS A 44 5.85 -18.65 2.26
CA HIS A 44 4.86 -19.74 2.32
C HIS A 44 3.92 -19.72 1.13
N GLN A 45 3.46 -18.53 0.68
CA GLN A 45 2.66 -18.41 -0.53
C GLN A 45 3.42 -18.96 -1.75
N LEU A 46 4.67 -18.53 -1.95
CA LEU A 46 5.50 -18.99 -3.05
C LEU A 46 5.68 -20.51 -3.02
N LYS A 47 5.96 -21.09 -1.86
CA LYS A 47 6.11 -22.54 -1.70
C LYS A 47 4.86 -23.32 -2.13
N HIS A 48 3.65 -22.77 -1.89
CA HIS A 48 2.39 -23.41 -2.27
C HIS A 48 1.96 -23.15 -3.71
N LEU A 49 2.46 -22.06 -4.31
CA LEU A 49 2.20 -21.71 -5.71
C LEU A 49 3.18 -22.42 -6.68
N ASN A 50 4.34 -22.83 -6.19
CA ASN A 50 5.41 -23.40 -7.04
C ASN A 50 5.08 -24.85 -7.40
N ASN A 51 4.16 -25.03 -8.33
CA ASN A 51 3.72 -26.30 -8.89
C ASN A 51 4.18 -26.41 -10.34
N ASP A 52 5.51 -26.37 -10.57
CA ASP A 52 6.05 -26.77 -11.86
C ASP A 52 5.75 -28.27 -12.08
N PHE A 53 5.11 -28.60 -13.17
CA PHE A 53 4.80 -29.97 -13.51
C PHE A 53 4.86 -30.22 -15.01
N GLU A 54 5.14 -31.45 -15.38
CA GLU A 54 5.00 -31.97 -16.74
C GLU A 54 4.17 -33.27 -16.68
N VAL A 55 3.27 -33.44 -17.63
CA VAL A 55 2.42 -34.64 -17.76
C VAL A 55 2.30 -35.07 -19.21
N GLU A 56 2.50 -36.34 -19.46
CA GLU A 56 2.25 -36.93 -20.77
C GLU A 56 0.73 -37.19 -20.95
N LEU A 57 0.11 -36.38 -21.83
CA LEU A 57 -1.32 -36.46 -22.13
C LEU A 57 -1.66 -37.64 -23.07
N SER A 58 -0.75 -37.92 -23.98
CA SER A 58 -0.73 -39.12 -24.84
C SER A 58 0.70 -39.37 -25.28
N LYS A 59 0.99 -40.57 -25.82
CA LYS A 59 2.33 -40.95 -26.20
C LYS A 59 3.05 -39.90 -27.04
N GLY A 60 4.11 -39.27 -26.46
CA GLY A 60 4.91 -38.22 -27.08
C GLY A 60 4.31 -36.82 -27.00
N LEU A 61 3.13 -36.63 -26.39
CA LEU A 61 2.55 -35.32 -26.13
C LEU A 61 2.67 -34.96 -24.64
N ILE A 62 3.62 -34.09 -24.33
CA ILE A 62 3.90 -33.62 -22.97
C ILE A 62 3.40 -32.19 -22.85
N ALA A 63 2.62 -31.92 -21.80
CA ALA A 63 2.21 -30.57 -21.40
C ALA A 63 2.70 -30.29 -19.98
N GLY A 64 2.98 -29.02 -19.68
CA GLY A 64 3.47 -28.62 -18.36
C GLY A 64 3.19 -27.17 -18.03
N GLN A 65 3.49 -26.80 -16.81
CA GLN A 65 3.41 -25.44 -16.30
C GLN A 65 4.71 -25.10 -15.58
N ARG A 66 5.14 -23.84 -15.76
CA ARG A 66 6.29 -23.29 -15.04
C ARG A 66 5.97 -21.87 -14.59
N LEU A 67 6.32 -21.53 -13.35
CA LEU A 67 6.26 -20.18 -12.82
C LEU A 67 7.56 -19.46 -13.11
N ILE A 68 7.48 -18.34 -13.78
CA ILE A 68 8.65 -17.51 -14.13
C ILE A 68 8.51 -16.15 -13.45
N PRO A 69 9.47 -15.73 -12.61
CA PRO A 69 9.48 -14.41 -12.00
C PRO A 69 9.44 -13.29 -13.05
N ILE A 70 8.75 -12.21 -12.75
CA ILE A 70 8.80 -10.97 -13.53
C ILE A 70 10.20 -10.36 -13.38
N ASP A 71 10.77 -9.82 -14.45
CA ASP A 71 12.14 -9.27 -14.40
C ASP A 71 12.23 -7.98 -13.60
N THR A 72 11.28 -7.05 -13.80
CA THR A 72 11.35 -5.71 -13.20
C THR A 72 10.00 -5.28 -12.66
N VAL A 73 9.95 -4.84 -11.40
CA VAL A 73 8.74 -4.34 -10.72
C VAL A 73 8.95 -2.91 -10.24
N GLY A 74 7.96 -2.06 -10.50
CA GLY A 74 7.85 -0.73 -9.95
C GLY A 74 6.91 -0.70 -8.75
N CYS A 75 7.41 -0.33 -7.58
CA CYS A 75 6.63 -0.22 -6.35
C CYS A 75 6.32 1.25 -6.06
N TYR A 76 5.06 1.66 -6.21
CA TYR A 76 4.61 2.98 -5.81
C TYR A 76 4.24 2.98 -4.32
N ILE A 77 4.84 3.91 -3.56
CA ILE A 77 4.67 4.02 -2.12
C ILE A 77 4.07 5.41 -1.82
N PRO A 78 2.83 5.50 -1.34
CA PRO A 78 2.24 6.77 -0.94
C PRO A 78 3.03 7.42 0.19
N GLY A 79 3.26 8.73 0.13
CA GLY A 79 4.06 9.43 1.14
C GLY A 79 3.71 10.91 1.29
N GLY A 80 2.69 11.41 0.55
CA GLY A 80 2.39 12.83 0.50
C GLY A 80 1.73 13.38 1.78
N ARG A 81 0.72 12.69 2.30
CA ARG A 81 0.05 13.08 3.57
C ARG A 81 0.68 12.39 4.77
N TYR A 82 0.87 11.08 4.68
CA TYR A 82 1.46 10.23 5.72
C TYR A 82 2.60 9.41 5.13
N ALA A 83 3.52 8.98 5.99
CA ALA A 83 4.53 8.01 5.64
C ALA A 83 3.94 6.60 5.63
N HIS A 84 3.53 6.11 4.47
CA HIS A 84 3.02 4.74 4.33
C HIS A 84 4.16 3.72 4.30
N ILE A 85 4.88 3.59 5.42
CA ILE A 85 6.03 2.67 5.56
C ILE A 85 5.62 1.22 5.29
N SER A 86 4.45 0.82 5.76
CA SER A 86 3.89 -0.53 5.53
C SER A 86 3.71 -0.84 4.05
N SER A 87 3.36 0.15 3.22
CA SER A 87 3.21 -0.03 1.77
C SER A 87 4.55 -0.38 1.10
N ALA A 88 5.67 0.17 1.59
CA ALA A 88 7.00 -0.23 1.13
C ALA A 88 7.26 -1.71 1.42
N ILE A 89 6.97 -2.15 2.65
CA ILE A 89 7.17 -3.53 3.06
C ILE A 89 6.28 -4.48 2.25
N MET A 90 4.99 -4.16 2.12
CA MET A 90 4.01 -5.00 1.44
C MET A 90 4.20 -5.07 -0.08
N GLY A 91 4.75 -4.03 -0.71
CA GLY A 91 5.00 -4.02 -2.15
C GLY A 91 6.34 -4.65 -2.54
N ILE A 92 7.41 -4.34 -1.80
CA ILE A 92 8.77 -4.73 -2.16
C ILE A 92 9.09 -6.15 -1.71
N THR A 93 8.72 -6.53 -0.48
CA THR A 93 9.08 -7.83 0.08
C THR A 93 8.53 -9.02 -0.71
N PRO A 94 7.23 -9.06 -1.12
CA PRO A 94 6.72 -10.13 -1.96
C PRO A 94 7.41 -10.20 -3.33
N ALA A 95 7.72 -9.06 -3.94
CA ALA A 95 8.45 -9.02 -5.20
C ALA A 95 9.86 -9.64 -5.05
N LYS A 96 10.56 -9.33 -3.96
CA LYS A 96 11.88 -9.90 -3.66
C LYS A 96 11.83 -11.40 -3.43
N VAL A 97 10.84 -11.87 -2.65
CA VAL A 97 10.60 -13.30 -2.39
C VAL A 97 10.24 -14.03 -3.68
N ALA A 98 9.45 -13.42 -4.56
CA ALA A 98 9.09 -14.00 -5.86
C ALA A 98 10.27 -14.11 -6.84
N GLY A 99 11.45 -13.58 -6.51
CA GLY A 99 12.65 -13.67 -7.34
C GLY A 99 12.74 -12.59 -8.42
N VAL A 100 12.02 -11.47 -8.27
CA VAL A 100 12.16 -10.30 -9.17
C VAL A 100 13.60 -9.78 -9.12
N LYS A 101 14.20 -9.58 -10.29
CA LYS A 101 15.62 -9.19 -10.41
C LYS A 101 15.86 -7.73 -10.07
N THR A 102 14.94 -6.85 -10.52
CA THR A 102 15.07 -5.41 -10.33
C THR A 102 13.79 -4.84 -9.74
N ILE A 103 13.90 -4.19 -8.58
CA ILE A 103 12.78 -3.58 -7.87
C ILE A 103 13.06 -2.08 -7.73
N ILE A 104 12.21 -1.27 -8.36
CA ILE A 104 12.30 0.19 -8.34
C ILE A 104 11.18 0.73 -7.47
N ALA A 105 11.50 1.33 -6.34
CA ALA A 105 10.54 1.99 -5.46
C ALA A 105 10.41 3.46 -5.83
N ALA A 106 9.20 4.02 -5.79
CA ALA A 106 8.97 5.45 -5.98
C ALA A 106 8.04 5.98 -4.90
N SER A 107 8.42 7.07 -4.26
CA SER A 107 7.61 7.76 -3.26
C SER A 107 7.71 9.27 -3.45
N PRO A 108 6.59 10.02 -3.29
CA PRO A 108 6.64 11.47 -3.41
C PRO A 108 7.59 12.06 -2.37
N PRO A 109 8.36 13.09 -2.72
CA PRO A 109 9.16 13.84 -1.76
C PRO A 109 8.22 14.48 -0.73
N LYS A 110 8.66 14.48 0.53
CA LYS A 110 7.95 15.12 1.65
C LYS A 110 8.34 16.60 1.77
N ASP A 111 9.60 16.87 1.57
CA ASP A 111 10.23 18.18 1.69
C ASP A 111 11.45 18.28 0.76
N GLU A 112 12.29 19.30 0.94
CA GLU A 112 13.54 19.53 0.19
C GLU A 112 14.57 18.39 0.33
N ASN A 113 14.45 17.52 1.33
CA ASN A 113 15.34 16.38 1.52
C ASN A 113 14.89 15.13 0.76
N GLY A 114 13.70 15.14 0.18
CA GLY A 114 13.13 14.03 -0.60
C GLY A 114 12.04 13.26 0.15
N ALA A 115 11.90 11.98 -0.18
CA ALA A 115 10.89 11.11 0.43
C ALA A 115 11.14 10.91 1.93
N ASN A 116 10.09 10.50 2.65
CA ASN A 116 10.17 10.29 4.09
C ASN A 116 11.28 9.28 4.45
N PRO A 117 12.16 9.60 5.44
CA PRO A 117 13.26 8.72 5.83
C PRO A 117 12.84 7.30 6.20
N GLY A 118 11.68 7.13 6.86
CA GLY A 118 11.15 5.81 7.21
C GLY A 118 10.78 4.99 5.97
N ILE A 119 10.24 5.63 4.93
CA ILE A 119 9.94 4.96 3.64
C ILE A 119 11.25 4.54 2.96
N ILE A 120 12.24 5.43 2.88
CA ILE A 120 13.55 5.13 2.27
C ILE A 120 14.23 3.97 3.01
N TYR A 121 14.23 4.01 4.35
CA TYR A 121 14.78 2.95 5.18
C TYR A 121 14.09 1.61 4.95
N ALA A 122 12.75 1.59 4.98
CA ALA A 122 11.98 0.38 4.76
C ALA A 122 12.16 -0.18 3.33
N ALA A 123 12.16 0.68 2.31
CA ALA A 123 12.38 0.28 0.93
C ALA A 123 13.75 -0.39 0.75
N ASN A 124 14.79 0.20 1.33
CA ASN A 124 16.14 -0.37 1.31
C ASN A 124 16.22 -1.70 2.07
N LEU A 125 15.64 -1.77 3.28
CA LEU A 125 15.59 -3.01 4.08
C LEU A 125 14.90 -4.14 3.33
N CYS A 126 13.80 -3.86 2.63
CA CYS A 126 13.03 -4.84 1.87
C CYS A 126 13.72 -5.26 0.56
N GLY A 127 14.78 -4.57 0.15
CA GLY A 127 15.61 -4.92 -1.00
C GLY A 127 15.22 -4.24 -2.30
N ALA A 128 14.74 -2.98 -2.26
CA ALA A 128 14.64 -2.15 -3.44
C ALA A 128 16.03 -1.87 -4.01
N ASP A 129 16.22 -2.04 -5.31
CA ASP A 129 17.49 -1.80 -6.00
C ASP A 129 17.67 -0.32 -6.32
N VAL A 130 16.56 0.40 -6.56
CA VAL A 130 16.53 1.84 -6.80
C VAL A 130 15.36 2.46 -6.03
N ILE A 131 15.58 3.65 -5.50
CA ILE A 131 14.54 4.45 -4.83
C ILE A 131 14.45 5.81 -5.54
N LEU A 132 13.23 6.23 -5.90
CA LEU A 132 12.96 7.49 -6.58
C LEU A 132 12.18 8.45 -5.69
N ASN A 133 12.65 9.68 -5.56
CA ASN A 133 11.93 10.82 -5.01
C ASN A 133 10.93 11.35 -6.06
N LEU A 134 9.88 10.60 -6.32
CA LEU A 134 8.92 10.94 -7.36
C LEU A 134 7.53 10.43 -7.00
N GLY A 135 6.51 11.26 -7.14
CA GLY A 135 5.14 10.96 -6.77
C GLY A 135 4.15 11.05 -7.92
N GLY A 136 2.92 10.63 -7.64
CA GLY A 136 1.77 10.80 -8.51
C GLY A 136 1.92 10.16 -9.90
N ILE A 137 1.30 10.79 -10.89
CA ILE A 137 1.31 10.35 -12.30
C ILE A 137 2.74 10.27 -12.85
N ALA A 138 3.61 11.21 -12.45
CA ALA A 138 4.99 11.24 -12.92
C ALA A 138 5.78 9.99 -12.52
N ALA A 139 5.57 9.49 -11.29
CA ALA A 139 6.18 8.24 -10.82
C ALA A 139 5.71 7.05 -11.66
N ILE A 140 4.39 6.90 -11.86
CA ILE A 140 3.80 5.81 -12.65
C ILE A 140 4.30 5.82 -14.09
N ALA A 141 4.31 6.99 -14.72
CA ALA A 141 4.84 7.14 -16.07
C ALA A 141 6.34 6.83 -16.15
N SER A 142 7.15 7.37 -15.23
CA SER A 142 8.60 7.14 -15.18
C SER A 142 8.97 5.68 -15.00
N LEU A 143 8.26 4.97 -14.14
CA LEU A 143 8.43 3.52 -13.95
C LEU A 143 8.07 2.76 -15.23
N THR A 144 6.94 3.10 -15.86
CA THR A 144 6.46 2.41 -17.05
C THR A 144 7.37 2.61 -18.27
N TYR A 145 7.93 3.80 -18.44
CA TYR A 145 8.73 4.13 -19.64
C TYR A 145 10.25 4.05 -19.43
N GLY A 146 10.71 3.81 -18.22
CA GLY A 146 12.13 3.68 -17.94
C GLY A 146 12.87 5.01 -17.96
N CYS A 147 12.59 5.90 -17.00
CA CYS A 147 13.27 7.18 -16.85
C CYS A 147 14.40 7.11 -15.82
N PHE A 148 15.26 8.13 -15.79
CA PHE A 148 16.36 8.29 -14.81
C PHE A 148 17.36 7.14 -14.82
N ASN A 149 17.73 6.66 -16.01
CA ASN A 149 18.63 5.52 -16.24
C ASN A 149 18.15 4.18 -15.65
N ASN A 150 16.85 4.06 -15.41
CA ASN A 150 16.24 2.79 -14.98
C ASN A 150 15.55 2.10 -16.17
N PRO A 151 15.49 0.77 -16.18
CA PRO A 151 14.73 0.06 -17.19
C PRO A 151 13.21 0.31 -17.02
N PRO A 152 12.42 0.21 -18.09
CA PRO A 152 10.97 0.16 -17.97
C PRO A 152 10.56 -1.07 -17.15
N VAL A 153 9.57 -0.90 -16.26
CA VAL A 153 9.10 -2.01 -15.44
C VAL A 153 8.10 -2.87 -16.21
N ASN A 154 8.06 -4.16 -15.88
CA ASN A 154 7.08 -5.10 -16.43
C ASN A 154 5.75 -5.07 -15.64
N PHE A 155 5.81 -4.67 -14.36
CA PHE A 155 4.66 -4.69 -13.47
C PHE A 155 4.72 -3.54 -12.46
N LEU A 156 3.57 -2.93 -12.19
CA LEU A 156 3.40 -1.87 -11.20
C LEU A 156 2.58 -2.37 -10.02
N VAL A 157 3.07 -2.15 -8.81
CA VAL A 157 2.35 -2.44 -7.57
C VAL A 157 2.24 -1.18 -6.71
N GLY A 158 1.23 -1.13 -5.89
CA GLY A 158 1.02 -0.08 -4.91
C GLY A 158 -0.26 0.71 -5.14
N ALA A 159 -0.91 1.04 -4.03
CA ALA A 159 -2.07 1.91 -3.98
C ALA A 159 -1.65 3.38 -3.99
N GLY A 160 -2.55 4.25 -4.40
CA GLY A 160 -2.34 5.69 -4.38
C GLY A 160 -3.65 6.45 -4.48
N ASN A 161 -3.56 7.75 -4.69
CA ASN A 161 -4.75 8.56 -4.91
C ASN A 161 -5.39 8.27 -6.30
N GLN A 162 -6.55 8.88 -6.55
CA GLN A 162 -7.29 8.72 -7.81
C GLN A 162 -6.45 8.99 -9.08
N TYR A 163 -5.48 9.89 -9.02
CA TYR A 163 -4.60 10.19 -10.17
C TYR A 163 -3.59 9.08 -10.43
N VAL A 164 -3.08 8.44 -9.37
CA VAL A 164 -2.21 7.27 -9.47
C VAL A 164 -2.99 6.07 -10.02
N ALA A 165 -4.21 5.85 -9.52
CA ALA A 165 -5.10 4.79 -10.00
C ALA A 165 -5.43 4.98 -11.49
N GLU A 166 -5.76 6.20 -11.91
CA GLU A 166 -6.06 6.52 -13.30
C GLU A 166 -4.83 6.36 -14.20
N ALA A 167 -3.65 6.79 -13.74
CA ALA A 167 -2.41 6.57 -14.50
C ALA A 167 -2.12 5.08 -14.70
N LYS A 168 -2.32 4.24 -13.68
CA LYS A 168 -2.20 2.78 -13.80
C LYS A 168 -3.22 2.23 -14.78
N ARG A 169 -4.47 2.69 -14.73
CA ARG A 169 -5.54 2.27 -15.64
C ARG A 169 -5.21 2.57 -17.10
N LEU A 170 -4.69 3.77 -17.39
CA LEU A 170 -4.32 4.19 -18.74
C LEU A 170 -3.11 3.41 -19.30
N LEU A 171 -2.23 2.94 -18.43
CA LEU A 171 -1.01 2.23 -18.83
C LEU A 171 -1.15 0.71 -18.76
N PHE A 172 -2.27 0.21 -18.25
CA PHE A 172 -2.59 -1.22 -18.26
C PHE A 172 -2.59 -1.77 -19.69
N GLY A 173 -1.93 -2.90 -19.88
CA GLY A 173 -1.69 -3.49 -21.19
C GLY A 173 -0.32 -3.15 -21.76
N LYS A 174 0.22 -1.94 -21.50
CA LYS A 174 1.64 -1.65 -21.73
C LYS A 174 2.51 -2.18 -20.59
N VAL A 175 2.03 -2.10 -19.39
CA VAL A 175 2.64 -2.64 -18.16
C VAL A 175 1.57 -3.41 -17.39
N GLY A 176 1.95 -4.49 -16.71
CA GLY A 176 1.06 -5.17 -15.77
C GLY A 176 0.81 -4.31 -14.53
N ILE A 177 -0.34 -4.48 -13.91
CA ILE A 177 -0.66 -3.79 -12.64
C ILE A 177 -1.25 -4.78 -11.63
N ASP A 178 -1.15 -4.47 -10.34
CA ASP A 178 -1.78 -5.22 -9.25
C ASP A 178 -3.32 -5.08 -9.29
N LEU A 179 -3.82 -3.86 -9.10
CA LEU A 179 -5.25 -3.54 -9.17
C LEU A 179 -5.47 -2.03 -9.37
N PHE A 180 -6.69 -1.66 -9.74
CA PHE A 180 -7.12 -0.26 -9.85
C PHE A 180 -7.56 0.25 -8.47
N ALA A 181 -6.61 0.44 -7.53
CA ALA A 181 -6.90 0.93 -6.20
C ALA A 181 -6.95 2.46 -6.17
N GLY A 182 -8.14 2.99 -6.05
CA GLY A 182 -8.44 4.39 -5.75
C GLY A 182 -8.90 4.56 -4.30
N PRO A 183 -9.79 5.51 -4.03
CA PRO A 183 -10.46 5.63 -2.73
C PRO A 183 -11.13 4.31 -2.36
N THR A 184 -11.00 3.90 -1.10
CA THR A 184 -11.53 2.64 -0.58
C THR A 184 -12.62 2.91 0.43
N GLU A 185 -13.46 1.92 0.63
CA GLU A 185 -14.58 1.91 1.57
C GLU A 185 -14.54 0.62 2.38
N ILE A 186 -15.17 0.60 3.55
CA ILE A 186 -15.27 -0.59 4.40
C ILE A 186 -16.72 -0.82 4.81
N ALA A 187 -17.15 -2.08 4.79
CA ALA A 187 -18.38 -2.52 5.42
C ALA A 187 -18.06 -3.53 6.53
N ILE A 188 -18.51 -3.26 7.74
CA ILE A 188 -18.33 -4.14 8.89
C ILE A 188 -19.65 -4.81 9.22
N ILE A 189 -19.65 -6.14 9.27
CA ILE A 189 -20.79 -6.94 9.73
C ILE A 189 -20.45 -7.36 11.17
N ALA A 190 -21.28 -6.96 12.13
CA ALA A 190 -21.05 -7.21 13.53
C ALA A 190 -22.31 -7.69 14.26
N ASP A 191 -22.17 -8.71 15.10
CA ASP A 191 -23.22 -9.17 16.00
C ASP A 191 -23.00 -8.66 17.43
N LYS A 192 -23.83 -9.09 18.38
CA LYS A 192 -23.74 -8.72 19.81
C LYS A 192 -22.44 -9.12 20.50
N LYS A 193 -21.62 -10.00 19.89
CA LYS A 193 -20.34 -10.48 20.45
C LYS A 193 -19.16 -9.62 19.99
N ALA A 194 -19.37 -8.75 19.02
CA ALA A 194 -18.32 -7.88 18.52
C ALA A 194 -17.88 -6.87 19.59
N ASP A 195 -16.58 -6.59 19.63
CA ASP A 195 -16.05 -5.48 20.42
C ASP A 195 -16.42 -4.16 19.74
N LYS A 196 -17.29 -3.42 20.41
CA LYS A 196 -17.88 -2.18 19.86
C LYS A 196 -16.85 -1.08 19.66
N GLU A 197 -15.81 -1.05 20.52
CA GLU A 197 -14.73 -0.07 20.41
C GLU A 197 -13.86 -0.35 19.19
N ILE A 198 -13.53 -1.63 18.93
CA ILE A 198 -12.78 -2.04 17.75
C ILE A 198 -13.59 -1.70 16.49
N VAL A 199 -14.89 -2.01 16.46
CA VAL A 199 -15.75 -1.68 15.30
C VAL A 199 -15.75 -0.17 15.04
N ALA A 200 -15.88 0.66 16.06
CA ALA A 200 -15.84 2.10 15.90
C ALA A 200 -14.46 2.60 15.42
N ALA A 201 -13.38 2.05 15.98
CA ALA A 201 -12.01 2.40 15.60
C ALA A 201 -11.69 2.02 14.14
N ASP A 202 -12.12 0.84 13.68
CA ASP A 202 -11.91 0.39 12.29
C ASP A 202 -12.63 1.30 11.28
N ILE A 203 -13.87 1.73 11.59
CA ILE A 203 -14.61 2.68 10.75
C ILE A 203 -13.89 4.02 10.68
N VAL A 204 -13.40 4.53 11.81
CA VAL A 204 -12.63 5.79 11.85
C VAL A 204 -11.31 5.65 11.10
N GLY A 205 -10.61 4.52 11.26
CA GLY A 205 -9.39 4.22 10.54
C GLY A 205 -9.59 4.19 9.00
N GLN A 206 -10.77 3.79 8.51
CA GLN A 206 -11.10 3.91 7.10
C GLN A 206 -11.43 5.36 6.72
N ALA A 207 -12.23 6.06 7.52
CA ALA A 207 -12.68 7.41 7.23
C ALA A 207 -11.53 8.44 7.13
N GLU A 208 -10.44 8.24 7.90
CA GLU A 208 -9.27 9.12 7.85
C GLU A 208 -8.50 9.08 6.53
N HIS A 209 -8.68 8.05 5.69
CA HIS A 209 -8.02 7.95 4.40
C HIS A 209 -8.44 9.04 3.41
N GLY A 210 -9.66 9.56 3.52
CA GLY A 210 -10.14 10.64 2.65
C GLY A 210 -11.60 10.98 2.89
N TYR A 211 -11.99 12.19 2.54
CA TYR A 211 -13.36 12.68 2.67
C TYR A 211 -14.41 11.82 1.94
N ASN A 212 -13.99 11.02 0.98
CA ASN A 212 -14.80 10.09 0.18
C ASN A 212 -14.45 8.61 0.45
N SER A 213 -14.03 8.29 1.66
CA SER A 213 -13.70 6.92 2.11
C SER A 213 -14.67 6.48 3.21
N PRO A 214 -15.92 6.08 2.84
CA PRO A 214 -16.95 5.77 3.81
C PRO A 214 -16.68 4.47 4.57
N GLY A 215 -17.22 4.41 5.77
CA GLY A 215 -17.33 3.19 6.55
C GLY A 215 -18.79 2.91 6.91
N TRP A 216 -19.21 1.66 6.75
CA TRP A 216 -20.57 1.23 7.05
C TRP A 216 -20.59 0.13 8.10
N LEU A 217 -21.55 0.18 9.01
CA LEU A 217 -21.84 -0.88 9.96
C LEU A 217 -23.16 -1.55 9.60
N ILE A 218 -23.14 -2.87 9.48
CA ILE A 218 -24.32 -3.70 9.34
C ILE A 218 -24.40 -4.58 10.57
N THR A 219 -25.45 -4.45 11.38
CA THR A 219 -25.56 -5.18 12.64
C THR A 219 -26.99 -5.63 12.92
N THR A 220 -27.11 -6.75 13.65
CA THR A 220 -28.38 -7.24 14.18
C THR A 220 -28.60 -6.81 15.63
N ASP A 221 -27.66 -6.12 16.24
CA ASP A 221 -27.74 -5.70 17.65
C ASP A 221 -27.80 -4.18 17.80
N LYS A 222 -28.94 -3.70 18.29
CA LYS A 222 -29.17 -2.27 18.52
C LYS A 222 -28.14 -1.64 19.45
N SER A 223 -27.61 -2.38 20.43
CA SER A 223 -26.64 -1.83 21.39
C SER A 223 -25.27 -1.62 20.75
N VAL A 224 -24.92 -2.39 19.70
CA VAL A 224 -23.74 -2.18 18.86
C VAL A 224 -23.92 -0.92 18.03
N ALA A 225 -25.07 -0.82 17.34
CA ALA A 225 -25.39 0.34 16.51
C ALA A 225 -25.34 1.65 17.30
N ASP A 226 -26.07 1.71 18.43
CA ASP A 226 -26.14 2.92 19.28
C ASP A 226 -24.75 3.32 19.81
N TYR A 227 -23.94 2.34 20.23
CA TYR A 227 -22.58 2.61 20.71
C TYR A 227 -21.69 3.19 19.63
N VAL A 228 -21.62 2.54 18.47
CA VAL A 228 -20.76 2.94 17.36
C VAL A 228 -21.15 4.33 16.84
N MET A 229 -22.43 4.60 16.65
CA MET A 229 -22.92 5.93 16.25
C MET A 229 -22.49 7.05 17.20
N LYS A 230 -22.48 6.77 18.51
CA LYS A 230 -22.03 7.74 19.53
C LYS A 230 -20.50 7.86 19.56
N ARG A 231 -19.78 6.73 19.48
CA ARG A 231 -18.33 6.66 19.70
C ARG A 231 -17.50 7.23 18.53
N ILE A 232 -17.95 7.03 17.29
CA ILE A 232 -17.21 7.49 16.10
C ILE A 232 -16.95 9.01 16.15
N PRO A 233 -17.92 9.90 16.39
CA PRO A 233 -17.65 11.33 16.48
C PRO A 233 -16.67 11.72 17.61
N GLU A 234 -16.60 10.92 18.69
CA GLU A 234 -15.63 11.11 19.78
C GLU A 234 -14.22 10.75 19.31
N LEU A 235 -14.04 9.58 18.69
CA LEU A 235 -12.77 9.14 18.12
C LEU A 235 -12.25 10.08 17.04
N ILE A 236 -13.11 10.59 16.15
CA ILE A 236 -12.73 11.55 15.12
C ILE A 236 -12.13 12.83 15.75
N LYS A 237 -12.65 13.30 16.90
CA LYS A 237 -12.11 14.47 17.60
C LYS A 237 -10.72 14.22 18.21
N GLU A 238 -10.41 12.96 18.51
CA GLU A 238 -9.10 12.56 19.04
C GLU A 238 -8.01 12.49 17.96
N LEU A 239 -8.40 12.49 16.67
CA LEU A 239 -7.45 12.46 15.55
C LEU A 239 -6.69 13.79 15.40
N PRO A 240 -5.44 13.74 14.90
CA PRO A 240 -4.72 14.94 14.45
C PRO A 240 -5.48 15.70 13.36
N ASP A 241 -5.18 16.97 13.15
CA ASP A 241 -5.93 17.87 12.26
C ASP A 241 -6.16 17.29 10.85
N GLY A 242 -5.12 16.84 10.15
CA GLY A 242 -5.25 16.33 8.78
C GLY A 242 -6.15 15.06 8.66
N PRO A 243 -5.95 14.00 9.46
CA PRO A 243 -6.86 12.85 9.54
C PRO A 243 -8.29 13.26 9.89
N ARG A 244 -8.45 14.14 10.88
CA ARG A 244 -9.76 14.62 11.31
C ARG A 244 -10.51 15.32 10.18
N ASP A 245 -9.84 16.21 9.43
CA ASP A 245 -10.41 16.92 8.28
C ASP A 245 -10.90 16.00 7.16
N SER A 246 -10.36 14.78 7.09
CA SER A 246 -10.81 13.74 6.19
C SER A 246 -11.94 12.90 6.78
N ALA A 247 -11.78 12.44 8.03
CA ALA A 247 -12.70 11.50 8.68
C ALA A 247 -14.07 12.12 9.00
N GLU A 248 -14.11 13.39 9.38
CA GLU A 248 -15.37 14.07 9.75
C GLU A 248 -16.34 14.14 8.57
N PRO A 249 -16.00 14.65 7.38
CA PRO A 249 -16.90 14.65 6.24
C PRO A 249 -17.16 13.23 5.71
N ALA A 250 -16.19 12.31 5.74
CA ALA A 250 -16.40 10.93 5.31
C ALA A 250 -17.49 10.23 6.13
N TRP A 251 -17.46 10.39 7.45
CA TRP A 251 -18.49 9.83 8.33
C TRP A 251 -19.83 10.56 8.21
N ARG A 252 -19.83 11.89 8.26
CA ARG A 252 -21.05 12.71 8.22
C ARG A 252 -21.84 12.53 6.93
N ASP A 253 -21.16 12.48 5.78
CA ASP A 253 -21.79 12.55 4.46
C ASP A 253 -22.01 11.15 3.84
N PHE A 254 -21.24 10.13 4.23
CA PHE A 254 -21.24 8.82 3.61
C PHE A 254 -21.26 7.64 4.60
N GLY A 255 -21.11 7.90 5.92
CA GLY A 255 -21.19 6.85 6.93
C GLY A 255 -22.63 6.37 7.13
N GLU A 256 -22.80 5.05 7.25
CA GLU A 256 -24.12 4.47 7.49
C GLU A 256 -24.06 3.38 8.57
N VAL A 257 -25.13 3.29 9.35
CA VAL A 257 -25.37 2.18 10.29
C VAL A 257 -26.70 1.54 9.96
N VAL A 258 -26.65 0.29 9.53
CA VAL A 258 -27.81 -0.50 9.14
C VAL A 258 -28.13 -1.51 10.23
N LEU A 259 -29.30 -1.40 10.84
CA LEU A 259 -29.82 -2.37 11.79
C LEU A 259 -30.72 -3.36 11.05
N CYS A 260 -30.36 -4.64 11.10
CA CYS A 260 -31.06 -5.74 10.44
C CYS A 260 -31.82 -6.59 11.48
N ASP A 261 -32.86 -7.28 11.05
CA ASP A 261 -33.61 -8.23 11.88
C ASP A 261 -32.86 -9.58 11.99
N THR A 262 -32.13 -9.97 10.92
CA THR A 262 -31.37 -11.22 10.83
C THR A 262 -30.11 -11.04 10.00
#